data_1d1322312f6202c4fbc75da68fcfe6d2
#
_entry.id   1d1322312f6202c4fbc75da68fcfe6d2
#
_cell.length_a   1.000
_cell.length_b   1.000
_cell.length_c   1.000
_cell.angle_alpha   90.00
_cell.angle_beta   90.00
_cell.angle_gamma   90.00
#
_symmetry.space_group_name_H-M   'P 1'
#
loop_
_entity.id
_entity.type
_entity.pdbx_description
1 polymer ?
#
loop_
_entity_poly.entity_id
_entity_poly.type
_entity_poly.pdbx_seq_one_letter_code
_entity_poly.pdbx_strand_id
1 'polypeptide(L)'
;MTMRELAKELDCDVSNIYNYVKSKHALLEQLLFEISNQFHQGMSDIEASNYTPLEKLKSVIAMHVRLTVAHPFQVNLLVNDWHFLKEPRQKDFIKFRTAYEEKLSSIIQAGVAEGTFKSTDIEFTVNCILSSIRWLYNWYAPNKTDANPIEIERQMIDFILDGISC
;
A
#
# COMPACT_ATOMS: atom_id res chain seq x y z
N MET A 1 0.96 4.72 22.05
CA MET A 1 0.47 6.12 22.07
C MET A 1 -0.96 6.16 22.59
N THR A 2 -1.23 6.94 23.64
CA THR A 2 -2.56 7.17 24.21
C THR A 2 -3.20 8.40 23.56
N MET A 3 -4.53 8.56 23.71
CA MET A 3 -5.23 9.77 23.24
C MET A 3 -4.71 11.06 23.92
N ARG A 4 -4.21 10.94 25.17
CA ARG A 4 -3.58 12.07 25.89
C ARG A 4 -2.22 12.46 25.30
N GLU A 5 -1.42 11.47 24.92
CA GLU A 5 -0.14 11.71 24.22
C GLU A 5 -0.39 12.32 22.84
N LEU A 6 -1.40 11.86 22.12
CA LEU A 6 -1.80 12.42 20.84
C LEU A 6 -2.26 13.89 20.97
N ALA A 7 -3.07 14.21 22.00
CA ALA A 7 -3.50 15.57 22.28
C ALA A 7 -2.32 16.49 22.56
N LYS A 8 -1.35 16.02 23.33
CA LYS A 8 -0.12 16.76 23.63
C LYS A 8 0.73 17.03 22.38
N GLU A 9 0.86 16.04 21.49
CA GLU A 9 1.58 16.18 20.20
C GLU A 9 0.89 17.19 19.25
N LEU A 10 -0.44 17.23 19.28
CA LEU A 10 -1.25 18.13 18.44
C LEU A 10 -1.51 19.49 19.10
N ASP A 11 -0.95 19.76 20.28
CA ASP A 11 -1.14 20.98 21.06
C ASP A 11 -2.64 21.35 21.21
N CYS A 12 -3.47 20.34 21.55
CA CYS A 12 -4.91 20.50 21.70
C CYS A 12 -5.44 19.78 22.94
N ASP A 13 -6.65 20.15 23.37
CA ASP A 13 -7.34 19.43 24.44
C ASP A 13 -7.77 18.02 24.00
N VAL A 14 -7.66 17.06 24.90
CA VAL A 14 -8.12 15.68 24.68
C VAL A 14 -9.61 15.62 24.29
N SER A 15 -10.43 16.52 24.85
CA SER A 15 -11.84 16.68 24.49
C SER A 15 -12.05 17.05 23.02
N ASN A 16 -11.18 17.88 22.46
CA ASN A 16 -11.23 18.24 21.04
C ASN A 16 -11.02 17.03 20.15
N ILE A 17 -10.07 16.15 20.50
CA ILE A 17 -9.87 14.91 19.72
C ILE A 17 -11.12 14.03 19.76
N TYR A 18 -11.77 13.88 20.92
CA TYR A 18 -13.00 13.08 21.05
C TYR A 18 -14.21 13.67 20.31
N ASN A 19 -14.20 14.96 19.96
CA ASN A 19 -15.21 15.55 19.10
C ASN A 19 -15.12 15.05 17.65
N TYR A 20 -13.91 14.65 17.20
CA TYR A 20 -13.65 14.14 15.84
C TYR A 20 -13.54 12.62 15.79
N VAL A 21 -13.07 11.98 16.87
CA VAL A 21 -12.78 10.55 16.89
C VAL A 21 -13.34 9.90 18.14
N LYS A 22 -14.28 8.98 17.96
CA LYS A 22 -14.95 8.28 19.07
C LYS A 22 -14.03 7.45 19.96
N SER A 23 -12.94 6.92 19.39
CA SER A 23 -11.92 6.13 20.11
C SER A 23 -10.66 5.94 19.28
N LYS A 24 -9.55 5.52 19.92
CA LYS A 24 -8.31 5.13 19.23
C LYS A 24 -8.56 4.05 18.16
N HIS A 25 -9.44 3.08 18.43
CA HIS A 25 -9.79 2.05 17.47
C HIS A 25 -10.55 2.60 16.26
N ALA A 26 -11.48 3.53 16.47
CA ALA A 26 -12.20 4.18 15.39
C ALA A 26 -11.25 5.00 14.50
N LEU A 27 -10.25 5.67 15.09
CA LEU A 27 -9.22 6.39 14.33
C LEU A 27 -8.37 5.42 13.51
N LEU A 28 -7.88 4.34 14.12
CA LEU A 28 -7.10 3.32 13.41
C LEU A 28 -7.90 2.75 12.23
N GLU A 29 -9.16 2.38 12.46
CA GLU A 29 -10.05 1.86 11.42
C GLU A 29 -10.20 2.87 10.27
N GLN A 30 -10.50 4.13 10.59
CA GLN A 30 -10.66 5.18 9.58
C GLN A 30 -9.39 5.33 8.74
N LEU A 31 -8.22 5.46 9.36
CA LEU A 31 -6.95 5.65 8.66
C LEU A 31 -6.59 4.45 7.79
N LEU A 32 -6.80 3.22 8.29
CA LEU A 32 -6.53 2.01 7.52
C LEU A 32 -7.41 1.87 6.29
N PHE A 33 -8.73 2.11 6.44
CA PHE A 33 -9.64 2.00 5.30
C PHE A 33 -9.48 3.17 4.32
N GLU A 34 -9.14 4.36 4.78
CA GLU A 34 -8.87 5.51 3.93
C GLU A 34 -7.69 5.24 2.99
N ILE A 35 -6.54 4.83 3.52
CA ILE A 35 -5.37 4.50 2.68
C ILE A 35 -5.61 3.26 1.82
N SER A 36 -6.30 2.23 2.36
CA SER A 36 -6.66 1.04 1.57
C SER A 36 -7.55 1.40 0.38
N ASN A 37 -8.53 2.29 0.55
CA ASN A 37 -9.39 2.75 -0.54
C ASN A 37 -8.59 3.47 -1.64
N GLN A 38 -7.57 4.25 -1.29
CA GLN A 38 -6.71 4.89 -2.29
C GLN A 38 -5.94 3.87 -3.12
N PHE A 39 -5.38 2.82 -2.49
CA PHE A 39 -4.72 1.72 -3.20
C PHE A 39 -5.71 0.98 -4.10
N HIS A 40 -6.92 0.67 -3.62
CA HIS A 40 -7.94 -0.02 -4.40
C HIS A 40 -8.44 0.81 -5.58
N GLN A 41 -8.65 2.11 -5.39
CA GLN A 41 -9.05 2.99 -6.49
C GLN A 41 -7.97 3.02 -7.57
N GLY A 42 -6.71 3.26 -7.18
CA GLY A 42 -5.60 3.27 -8.15
C GLY A 42 -5.43 1.92 -8.86
N MET A 43 -5.59 0.80 -8.16
CA MET A 43 -5.56 -0.53 -8.79
C MET A 43 -6.71 -0.70 -9.78
N SER A 44 -7.93 -0.24 -9.46
CA SER A 44 -9.08 -0.32 -10.36
C SER A 44 -8.89 0.53 -11.61
N ASP A 45 -8.30 1.72 -11.48
CA ASP A 45 -8.00 2.61 -12.60
C ASP A 45 -6.95 1.98 -13.53
N ILE A 46 -5.91 1.35 -12.95
CA ILE A 46 -4.88 0.62 -13.70
C ILE A 46 -5.49 -0.59 -14.42
N GLU A 47 -6.33 -1.36 -13.74
CA GLU A 47 -6.99 -2.54 -14.31
C GLU A 47 -7.89 -2.15 -15.51
N ALA A 48 -8.63 -1.05 -15.40
CA ALA A 48 -9.52 -0.54 -16.44
C ALA A 48 -8.77 0.12 -17.63
N SER A 49 -7.46 0.38 -17.49
CA SER A 49 -6.66 0.99 -18.56
C SER A 49 -6.41 0.01 -19.72
N ASN A 50 -6.12 0.56 -20.91
CA ASN A 50 -5.66 -0.20 -22.07
C ASN A 50 -4.16 -0.51 -22.05
N TYR A 51 -3.52 -0.44 -20.88
CA TYR A 51 -2.10 -0.72 -20.73
C TYR A 51 -1.80 -2.22 -20.88
N THR A 52 -0.63 -2.51 -21.44
CA THR A 52 -0.06 -3.87 -21.44
C THR A 52 0.19 -4.35 -19.99
N PRO A 53 0.30 -5.67 -19.74
CA PRO A 53 0.64 -6.18 -18.42
C PRO A 53 1.91 -5.55 -17.81
N LEU A 54 2.92 -5.29 -18.63
CA LEU A 54 4.14 -4.61 -18.22
C LEU A 54 3.87 -3.17 -17.75
N GLU A 55 3.10 -2.41 -18.52
CA GLU A 55 2.74 -1.04 -18.16
C GLU A 55 1.85 -0.99 -16.93
N LYS A 56 0.93 -1.94 -16.78
CA LYS A 56 0.10 -2.08 -15.57
C LYS A 56 0.97 -2.34 -14.34
N LEU A 57 1.93 -3.27 -14.41
CA LEU A 57 2.82 -3.55 -13.29
C LEU A 57 3.68 -2.34 -12.94
N LYS A 58 4.26 -1.65 -13.92
CA LYS A 58 4.98 -0.38 -13.68
C LYS A 58 4.10 0.64 -12.98
N SER A 59 2.85 0.79 -13.42
CA SER A 59 1.88 1.72 -12.83
C SER A 59 1.51 1.34 -11.38
N VAL A 60 1.40 0.04 -11.06
CA VAL A 60 1.19 -0.43 -9.69
C VAL A 60 2.37 -0.05 -8.80
N ILE A 61 3.60 -0.30 -9.24
CA ILE A 61 4.82 0.04 -8.48
C ILE A 61 4.87 1.56 -8.25
N ALA A 62 4.69 2.35 -9.30
CA ALA A 62 4.67 3.81 -9.24
C ALA A 62 3.60 4.36 -8.28
N MET A 63 2.39 3.78 -8.30
CA MET A 63 1.31 4.12 -7.37
C MET A 63 1.70 3.84 -5.93
N HIS A 64 2.29 2.68 -5.65
CA HIS A 64 2.77 2.34 -4.30
C HIS A 64 3.81 3.33 -3.79
N VAL A 65 4.80 3.68 -4.60
CA VAL A 65 5.81 4.68 -4.24
C VAL A 65 5.15 6.01 -3.92
N ARG A 66 4.28 6.51 -4.80
CA ARG A 66 3.60 7.81 -4.63
C ARG A 66 2.72 7.87 -3.39
N LEU A 67 1.91 6.84 -3.14
CA LEU A 67 1.05 6.78 -1.94
C LEU A 67 1.89 6.66 -0.67
N THR A 68 3.00 5.91 -0.70
CA THR A 68 3.90 5.79 0.44
C THR A 68 4.59 7.12 0.76
N VAL A 69 5.02 7.87 -0.25
CA VAL A 69 5.61 9.21 -0.07
C VAL A 69 4.60 10.19 0.51
N ALA A 70 3.37 10.17 -0.02
CA ALA A 70 2.32 11.08 0.42
C ALA A 70 1.79 10.75 1.83
N HIS A 71 1.75 9.45 2.19
CA HIS A 71 1.09 8.95 3.39
C HIS A 71 1.92 7.91 4.15
N PRO A 72 3.21 8.17 4.49
CA PRO A 72 4.11 7.15 5.04
C PRO A 72 3.61 6.55 6.36
N PHE A 73 2.98 7.34 7.21
CA PHE A 73 2.42 6.87 8.48
C PHE A 73 1.20 5.96 8.29
N GLN A 74 0.30 6.31 7.37
CA GLN A 74 -0.87 5.48 7.08
C GLN A 74 -0.46 4.16 6.42
N VAL A 75 0.53 4.18 5.52
CA VAL A 75 1.10 2.96 4.93
C VAL A 75 1.79 2.10 6.00
N ASN A 76 2.50 2.70 6.95
CA ASN A 76 3.04 1.97 8.10
C ASN A 76 1.93 1.26 8.90
N LEU A 77 0.85 1.96 9.24
CA LEU A 77 -0.31 1.37 9.91
C LEU A 77 -0.92 0.23 9.09
N LEU A 78 -1.06 0.43 7.77
CA LEU A 78 -1.60 -0.57 6.84
C LEU A 78 -0.78 -1.87 6.85
N VAL A 79 0.53 -1.76 6.91
CA VAL A 79 1.44 -2.92 6.87
C VAL A 79 1.53 -3.62 8.22
N ASN A 80 1.59 -2.86 9.32
CA ASN A 80 1.98 -3.39 10.63
C ASN A 80 0.83 -3.50 11.63
N ASP A 81 -0.21 -2.65 11.56
CA ASP A 81 -1.18 -2.49 12.65
C ASP A 81 -2.60 -2.95 12.31
N TRP A 82 -2.84 -3.46 11.10
CA TRP A 82 -4.17 -3.95 10.67
C TRP A 82 -4.73 -5.05 11.59
N HIS A 83 -3.88 -5.84 12.23
CA HIS A 83 -4.28 -6.91 13.15
C HIS A 83 -4.91 -6.40 14.46
N PHE A 84 -4.76 -5.09 14.77
CA PHE A 84 -5.47 -4.46 15.89
C PHE A 84 -6.91 -4.04 15.55
N LEU A 85 -7.36 -4.18 14.30
CA LEU A 85 -8.76 -4.01 13.95
C LEU A 85 -9.61 -5.04 14.69
N LYS A 86 -10.80 -4.63 15.12
CA LYS A 86 -11.77 -5.53 15.76
C LYS A 86 -12.73 -6.11 14.72
N GLU A 87 -13.29 -7.27 15.04
CA GLU A 87 -14.39 -7.84 14.27
C GLU A 87 -15.64 -6.91 14.30
N PRO A 88 -16.40 -6.80 13.22
CA PRO A 88 -16.22 -7.50 11.92
C PRO A 88 -15.20 -6.83 10.96
N ARG A 89 -14.70 -5.64 11.30
CA ARG A 89 -13.85 -4.81 10.43
C ARG A 89 -12.51 -5.46 10.06
N GLN A 90 -11.97 -6.30 10.94
CA GLN A 90 -10.77 -7.07 10.62
C GLN A 90 -11.02 -8.04 9.45
N LYS A 91 -12.15 -8.74 9.45
CA LYS A 91 -12.53 -9.62 8.34
C LYS A 91 -12.76 -8.85 7.03
N ASP A 92 -13.39 -7.69 7.12
CA ASP A 92 -13.59 -6.83 5.95
C ASP A 92 -12.25 -6.40 5.36
N PHE A 93 -11.30 -6.03 6.23
CA PHE A 93 -9.95 -5.63 5.81
C PHE A 93 -9.20 -6.77 5.12
N ILE A 94 -9.27 -8.00 5.67
CA ILE A 94 -8.64 -9.18 5.06
C ILE A 94 -9.24 -9.43 3.67
N LYS A 95 -10.56 -9.41 3.52
CA LYS A 95 -11.22 -9.56 2.21
C LYS A 95 -10.75 -8.48 1.23
N PHE A 96 -10.65 -7.25 1.69
CA PHE A 96 -10.21 -6.12 0.89
C PHE A 96 -8.77 -6.33 0.39
N ARG A 97 -7.88 -6.76 1.28
CA ARG A 97 -6.49 -7.08 0.93
C ARG A 97 -6.40 -8.24 -0.07
N THR A 98 -7.16 -9.33 0.15
CA THR A 98 -7.21 -10.47 -0.79
C THR A 98 -7.66 -10.03 -2.18
N ALA A 99 -8.73 -9.23 -2.28
CA ALA A 99 -9.21 -8.71 -3.55
C ALA A 99 -8.17 -7.84 -4.29
N TYR A 100 -7.33 -7.10 -3.55
CA TYR A 100 -6.22 -6.36 -4.12
C TYR A 100 -5.14 -7.29 -4.69
N GLU A 101 -4.76 -8.32 -3.92
CA GLU A 101 -3.76 -9.33 -4.31
C GLU A 101 -4.23 -10.13 -5.54
N GLU A 102 -5.52 -10.47 -5.64
CA GLU A 102 -6.12 -11.13 -6.81
C GLU A 102 -6.00 -10.28 -8.10
N LYS A 103 -6.22 -8.98 -8.01
CA LYS A 103 -6.06 -8.06 -9.15
C LYS A 103 -4.60 -8.00 -9.63
N LEU A 104 -3.65 -7.92 -8.71
CA LEU A 104 -2.23 -7.97 -9.07
C LEU A 104 -1.86 -9.33 -9.69
N SER A 105 -2.40 -10.43 -9.13
CA SER A 105 -2.23 -11.77 -9.68
C SER A 105 -2.70 -11.85 -11.14
N SER A 106 -3.84 -11.27 -11.45
CA SER A 106 -4.38 -11.23 -12.83
C SER A 106 -3.47 -10.48 -13.79
N ILE A 107 -2.84 -9.38 -13.35
CA ILE A 107 -1.85 -8.65 -14.16
C ILE A 107 -0.62 -9.53 -14.45
N ILE A 108 -0.11 -10.23 -13.44
CA ILE A 108 1.07 -11.11 -13.61
C ILE A 108 0.71 -12.29 -14.52
N GLN A 109 -0.44 -12.94 -14.32
CA GLN A 109 -0.92 -14.04 -15.16
C GLN A 109 -1.03 -13.63 -16.63
N ALA A 110 -1.59 -12.45 -16.91
CA ALA A 110 -1.69 -11.92 -18.27
C ALA A 110 -0.30 -11.75 -18.90
N GLY A 111 0.66 -11.18 -18.16
CA GLY A 111 2.03 -11.00 -18.65
C GLY A 111 2.77 -12.32 -18.90
N VAL A 112 2.53 -13.35 -18.08
CA VAL A 112 3.07 -14.70 -18.33
C VAL A 112 2.44 -15.30 -19.58
N ALA A 113 1.12 -15.19 -19.75
CA ALA A 113 0.41 -15.70 -20.93
C ALA A 113 0.84 -15.04 -22.24
N GLU A 114 1.21 -13.76 -22.20
CA GLU A 114 1.74 -13.01 -23.35
C GLU A 114 3.25 -13.23 -23.58
N GLY A 115 3.93 -13.94 -22.69
CA GLY A 115 5.38 -14.15 -22.76
C GLY A 115 6.21 -12.91 -22.36
N THR A 116 5.60 -11.90 -21.76
CA THR A 116 6.28 -10.70 -21.24
C THR A 116 7.00 -11.00 -19.93
N PHE A 117 6.39 -11.83 -19.10
CA PHE A 117 6.96 -12.28 -17.82
C PHE A 117 7.32 -13.75 -17.86
N LYS A 118 8.37 -14.12 -17.13
CA LYS A 118 8.80 -15.51 -16.97
C LYS A 118 7.66 -16.36 -16.37
N SER A 119 7.59 -17.63 -16.79
CA SER A 119 6.73 -18.59 -16.10
C SER A 119 7.18 -18.72 -14.64
N THR A 120 6.25 -18.47 -13.71
CA THR A 120 6.53 -18.36 -12.29
C THR A 120 5.32 -18.82 -11.47
N ASP A 121 5.54 -19.13 -10.20
CA ASP A 121 4.46 -19.22 -9.23
C ASP A 121 3.89 -17.82 -8.99
N ILE A 122 2.62 -17.63 -9.36
CA ILE A 122 1.95 -16.31 -9.34
C ILE A 122 1.81 -15.79 -7.92
N GLU A 123 1.38 -16.64 -6.98
CA GLU A 123 1.17 -16.26 -5.58
C GLU A 123 2.50 -15.83 -4.93
N PHE A 124 3.54 -16.63 -5.14
CA PHE A 124 4.89 -16.30 -4.66
C PHE A 124 5.40 -14.99 -5.26
N THR A 125 5.22 -14.79 -6.57
CA THR A 125 5.68 -13.58 -7.28
C THR A 125 4.96 -12.33 -6.77
N VAL A 126 3.64 -12.38 -6.60
CA VAL A 126 2.84 -11.28 -6.02
C VAL A 126 3.33 -10.92 -4.61
N ASN A 127 3.55 -11.94 -3.77
CA ASN A 127 4.08 -11.71 -2.42
C ASN A 127 5.50 -11.09 -2.44
N CYS A 128 6.38 -11.52 -3.33
CA CYS A 128 7.71 -10.93 -3.50
C CYS A 128 7.62 -9.45 -3.93
N ILE A 129 6.79 -9.14 -4.92
CA ILE A 129 6.58 -7.77 -5.41
C ILE A 129 6.08 -6.87 -4.28
N LEU A 130 4.99 -7.27 -3.60
CA LEU A 130 4.41 -6.48 -2.51
C LEU A 130 5.37 -6.33 -1.33
N SER A 131 6.12 -7.37 -0.98
CA SER A 131 7.10 -7.31 0.10
C SER A 131 8.27 -6.38 -0.25
N SER A 132 8.72 -6.39 -1.51
CA SER A 132 9.76 -5.48 -2.01
C SER A 132 9.36 -4.01 -1.94
N ILE A 133 8.06 -3.69 -1.99
CA ILE A 133 7.58 -2.30 -1.98
C ILE A 133 7.19 -1.86 -0.55
N ARG A 134 6.67 -2.78 0.25
CA ARG A 134 6.08 -2.44 1.58
C ARG A 134 7.06 -1.78 2.56
N TRP A 135 8.36 -2.05 2.49
CA TRP A 135 9.35 -1.45 3.38
C TRP A 135 9.60 0.04 3.14
N LEU A 136 9.17 0.58 1.99
CA LEU A 136 9.40 1.98 1.58
C LEU A 136 8.89 2.99 2.61
N TYR A 137 7.85 2.67 3.40
CA TYR A 137 7.36 3.58 4.44
C TYR A 137 8.44 3.93 5.47
N ASN A 138 9.37 3.01 5.76
CA ASN A 138 10.51 3.26 6.65
C ASN A 138 11.51 4.26 6.06
N TRP A 139 11.60 4.31 4.74
CA TRP A 139 12.49 5.23 4.04
C TRP A 139 11.97 6.68 4.12
N TYR A 140 10.66 6.83 4.04
CA TYR A 140 9.98 8.13 4.09
C TYR A 140 9.51 8.53 5.50
N ALA A 141 9.90 7.81 6.56
CA ALA A 141 9.70 8.24 7.93
C ALA A 141 10.40 9.62 8.19
N PRO A 142 9.91 10.45 9.11
CA PRO A 142 10.19 11.89 9.21
C PRO A 142 11.65 12.33 9.24
N ASN A 143 12.59 11.43 9.37
CA ASN A 143 14.03 11.73 9.49
C ASN A 143 14.85 11.42 8.22
N LYS A 144 14.24 11.04 7.10
CA LYS A 144 14.93 10.69 5.85
C LYS A 144 14.29 11.42 4.66
N THR A 145 14.39 12.76 4.66
CA THR A 145 13.74 13.63 3.67
C THR A 145 14.47 13.75 2.33
N ASP A 146 15.69 13.19 2.18
CA ASP A 146 16.54 13.44 1.02
C ASP A 146 16.34 12.44 -0.13
N ALA A 147 15.49 11.43 0.02
CA ALA A 147 15.25 10.44 -1.01
C ALA A 147 14.33 10.99 -2.12
N ASN A 148 14.83 11.05 -3.35
CA ASN A 148 14.06 11.46 -4.51
C ASN A 148 13.03 10.39 -4.89
N PRO A 149 11.71 10.66 -4.81
CA PRO A 149 10.67 9.68 -5.11
C PRO A 149 10.75 9.11 -6.54
N ILE A 150 11.12 9.94 -7.51
CA ILE A 150 11.24 9.53 -8.92
C ILE A 150 12.37 8.52 -9.10
N GLU A 151 13.48 8.75 -8.42
CA GLU A 151 14.63 7.84 -8.49
C GLU A 151 14.31 6.50 -7.80
N ILE A 152 13.62 6.52 -6.67
CA ILE A 152 13.18 5.30 -5.99
C ILE A 152 12.16 4.55 -6.83
N GLU A 153 11.19 5.24 -7.44
CA GLU A 153 10.23 4.63 -8.37
C GLU A 153 10.96 3.90 -9.49
N ARG A 154 11.93 4.56 -10.14
CA ARG A 154 12.74 3.97 -11.21
C ARG A 154 13.50 2.73 -10.73
N GLN A 155 14.23 2.82 -9.62
CA GLN A 155 15.02 1.71 -9.08
C GLN A 155 14.13 0.52 -8.66
N MET A 156 12.95 0.77 -8.09
CA MET A 156 12.01 -0.29 -7.75
C MET A 156 11.43 -0.98 -8.98
N ILE A 157 11.10 -0.23 -10.03
CA ILE A 157 10.64 -0.77 -11.30
C ILE A 157 11.74 -1.66 -11.92
N ASP A 158 12.97 -1.15 -12.04
CA ASP A 158 14.09 -1.88 -12.61
C ASP A 158 14.34 -3.17 -11.81
N PHE A 159 14.46 -3.09 -10.49
CA PHE A 159 14.71 -4.24 -9.63
C PHE A 159 13.64 -5.35 -9.75
N ILE A 160 12.36 -4.97 -9.76
CA ILE A 160 11.26 -5.94 -9.84
C ILE A 160 11.19 -6.53 -11.25
N LEU A 161 11.34 -5.72 -12.29
CA LEU A 161 11.24 -6.20 -13.68
C LEU A 161 12.43 -7.07 -14.07
N ASP A 162 13.64 -6.76 -13.67
CA ASP A 162 14.81 -7.62 -13.92
C ASP A 162 14.65 -9.01 -13.33
N GLY A 163 13.87 -9.12 -12.24
CA GLY A 163 13.53 -10.40 -11.63
C GLY A 163 12.55 -11.25 -12.43
N ILE A 164 11.58 -10.64 -13.12
CA ILE A 164 10.42 -11.34 -13.70
C ILE A 164 10.25 -11.20 -15.22
N SER A 165 10.90 -10.23 -15.88
CA SER A 165 10.84 -10.08 -17.34
C SER A 165 11.64 -11.16 -18.09
N CYS A 166 11.18 -11.52 -19.27
CA CYS A 166 11.89 -12.42 -20.20
C CYS A 166 13.04 -11.70 -20.89
#